data_60f45dd9fdfc874aa6eccac5f1e33a74
#
_entry.id   60f45dd9fdfc874aa6eccac5f1e33a74
#
_cell.length_a   1.000
_cell.length_b   1.000
_cell.length_c   1.000
_cell.angle_alpha   90.00
_cell.angle_beta   90.00
_cell.angle_gamma   90.00
#
_symmetry.space_group_name_H-M   'P 1'
#
loop_
_entity.id
_entity.type
_entity.pdbx_description
1 polymer ?
#
loop_
_entity_poly.entity_id
_entity_poly.type
_entity_poly.pdbx_seq_one_letter_code
_entity_poly.pdbx_strand_id
1 'polypeptide(L)'
;YNLLNAMPEVQKDQIGLTGISWGGIIASRGMGEDTRFQFAMPVYGCGNLPMSTGTIHPTSVWDGKYTFKNTVDANMPVFWINVSNDTFFSLHATTQCALETNSDVLIILGGGHSQQHGSGGTGEIDELFSYADHMLKGGPALPKLSKISLSGRTASFTCEAEAGLEKARLIYNTTGMVYGNGAGSQATTEWTTVDLNPKTGKISVSVPANAKGFYVEVTDKNKNRMTTEYLEFH
;
A
#
# COMPACT_ATOMS: atom_id res chain seq x y z
N TYR A 1 22.86 2.47 4.13
CA TYR A 1 23.08 1.10 4.60
C TYR A 1 24.44 0.95 5.29
N ASN A 2 25.56 1.23 4.62
CA ASN A 2 26.93 1.01 5.15
C ASN A 2 27.17 1.68 6.51
N LEU A 3 26.70 2.92 6.69
CA LEU A 3 26.87 3.63 7.97
C LEU A 3 26.14 2.89 9.10
N LEU A 4 24.87 2.55 8.89
CA LEU A 4 24.09 1.83 9.90
C LEU A 4 24.72 0.46 10.21
N ASN A 5 25.11 -0.28 9.17
CA ASN A 5 25.71 -1.61 9.34
C ASN A 5 27.11 -1.57 10.03
N ALA A 6 27.76 -0.41 10.07
CA ALA A 6 29.02 -0.21 10.79
C ALA A 6 28.83 0.21 12.26
N MET A 7 27.62 0.58 12.67
CA MET A 7 27.32 0.99 14.05
C MET A 7 27.21 -0.24 14.96
N PRO A 8 27.88 -0.25 16.13
CA PRO A 8 27.86 -1.43 17.02
C PRO A 8 26.49 -1.70 17.64
N GLU A 9 25.62 -0.70 17.70
CA GLU A 9 24.26 -0.81 18.25
C GLU A 9 23.25 -1.37 17.24
N VAL A 10 23.61 -1.42 15.96
CA VAL A 10 22.74 -1.90 14.89
C VAL A 10 22.99 -3.39 14.66
N GLN A 11 21.92 -4.17 14.67
CA GLN A 11 21.98 -5.57 14.31
C GLN A 11 22.27 -5.67 12.80
N LYS A 12 23.42 -6.23 12.47
CA LYS A 12 23.90 -6.36 11.09
C LYS A 12 22.91 -7.13 10.24
N ASP A 13 22.75 -6.69 9.01
CA ASP A 13 21.87 -7.30 8.02
C ASP A 13 20.38 -7.39 8.43
N GLN A 14 19.98 -6.63 9.47
CA GLN A 14 18.59 -6.47 9.89
C GLN A 14 18.14 -5.02 9.77
N ILE A 15 18.24 -4.47 8.58
CA ILE A 15 17.94 -3.08 8.29
C ILE A 15 16.83 -3.02 7.22
N GLY A 16 15.70 -2.44 7.58
CA GLY A 16 14.62 -2.12 6.65
C GLY A 16 14.72 -0.68 6.14
N LEU A 17 13.97 -0.37 5.09
CA LEU A 17 13.90 0.96 4.49
C LEU A 17 12.47 1.47 4.51
N THR A 18 12.24 2.66 5.04
CA THR A 18 10.93 3.33 5.00
C THR A 18 11.09 4.82 4.76
N GLY A 19 10.01 5.44 4.35
CA GLY A 19 9.93 6.88 4.17
C GLY A 19 8.54 7.34 3.82
N ILE A 20 8.20 8.56 4.22
CA ILE A 20 6.86 9.17 4.03
C ILE A 20 6.96 10.28 2.99
N SER A 21 5.99 10.37 2.08
CA SER A 21 5.90 11.42 1.07
C SER A 21 7.15 11.44 0.17
N TRP A 22 7.91 12.50 0.11
CA TRP A 22 9.23 12.52 -0.55
C TRP A 22 10.16 11.43 -0.05
N GLY A 23 10.11 11.12 1.25
CA GLY A 23 10.81 9.98 1.83
C GLY A 23 10.34 8.64 1.24
N GLY A 24 9.05 8.52 0.93
CA GLY A 24 8.49 7.36 0.22
C GLY A 24 9.01 7.22 -1.21
N ILE A 25 9.16 8.34 -1.93
CA ILE A 25 9.81 8.35 -3.26
C ILE A 25 11.27 7.91 -3.13
N ILE A 26 11.99 8.46 -2.15
CA ILE A 26 13.40 8.10 -1.91
C ILE A 26 13.52 6.62 -1.52
N ALA A 27 12.63 6.11 -0.67
CA ALA A 27 12.60 4.70 -0.29
C ALA A 27 12.31 3.79 -1.50
N SER A 28 11.32 4.14 -2.33
CA SER A 28 10.99 3.37 -3.53
C SER A 28 12.10 3.37 -4.58
N ARG A 29 12.95 4.38 -4.60
CA ARG A 29 14.17 4.39 -5.40
C ARG A 29 15.29 3.59 -4.73
N GLY A 30 15.53 3.86 -3.45
CA GLY A 30 16.63 3.26 -2.68
C GLY A 30 16.56 1.74 -2.61
N MET A 31 15.35 1.16 -2.58
CA MET A 31 15.15 -0.28 -2.47
C MET A 31 15.73 -1.08 -3.67
N GLY A 32 15.78 -0.49 -4.85
CA GLY A 32 16.36 -1.14 -6.02
C GLY A 32 17.80 -0.70 -6.34
N GLU A 33 18.26 0.41 -5.75
CA GLU A 33 19.66 0.85 -5.83
C GLU A 33 20.54 0.11 -4.81
N ASP A 34 19.97 -0.30 -3.67
CA ASP A 34 20.66 -1.08 -2.65
C ASP A 34 19.77 -2.22 -2.15
N THR A 35 19.94 -3.39 -2.72
CA THR A 35 19.12 -4.58 -2.43
C THR A 35 19.54 -5.33 -1.15
N ARG A 36 20.42 -4.75 -0.32
CA ARG A 36 20.82 -5.34 0.97
C ARG A 36 19.81 -5.07 2.09
N PHE A 37 18.88 -4.13 1.89
CA PHE A 37 17.76 -3.95 2.82
C PHE A 37 16.90 -5.21 2.89
N GLN A 38 16.43 -5.56 4.09
CA GLN A 38 15.60 -6.74 4.30
C GLN A 38 14.19 -6.56 3.74
N PHE A 39 13.70 -5.32 3.70
CA PHE A 39 12.39 -4.93 3.17
C PHE A 39 12.34 -3.43 2.93
N ALA A 40 11.30 -2.99 2.20
CA ALA A 40 11.00 -1.58 2.03
C ALA A 40 9.51 -1.29 2.29
N MET A 41 9.24 -0.14 2.91
CA MET A 41 7.88 0.34 3.20
C MET A 41 7.72 1.79 2.74
N PRO A 42 7.51 2.06 1.45
CA PRO A 42 7.19 3.40 0.97
C PRO A 42 5.78 3.82 1.39
N VAL A 43 5.66 4.99 2.04
CA VAL A 43 4.41 5.53 2.58
C VAL A 43 4.05 6.82 1.87
N TYR A 44 2.86 6.92 1.29
CA TYR A 44 2.35 8.08 0.54
C TYR A 44 3.35 8.61 -0.48
N GLY A 45 4.11 7.74 -1.09
CA GLY A 45 5.08 8.06 -2.13
C GLY A 45 5.25 6.85 -3.02
N CYS A 46 5.26 7.06 -4.33
CA CYS A 46 5.36 5.98 -5.29
C CYS A 46 6.54 6.19 -6.25
N GLY A 47 6.95 5.11 -6.89
CA GLY A 47 8.00 5.14 -7.90
C GLY A 47 7.50 5.52 -9.29
N ASN A 48 6.20 5.47 -9.53
CA ASN A 48 5.59 5.83 -10.82
C ASN A 48 5.15 7.30 -10.82
N LEU A 49 6.11 8.22 -10.72
CA LEU A 49 5.84 9.65 -10.67
C LEU A 49 5.02 10.20 -11.84
N PRO A 50 5.17 9.72 -13.09
CA PRO A 50 4.29 10.14 -14.19
C PRO A 50 2.81 9.85 -13.97
N MET A 51 2.47 8.89 -13.11
CA MET A 51 1.10 8.53 -12.75
C MET A 51 0.61 9.27 -11.50
N SER A 52 1.47 9.99 -10.80
CA SER A 52 1.04 10.78 -9.63
C SER A 52 0.28 12.02 -10.08
N THR A 53 -0.43 12.63 -9.13
CA THR A 53 -1.27 13.80 -9.39
C THR A 53 -0.63 15.08 -8.87
N GLY A 54 -1.15 16.23 -9.29
CA GLY A 54 -0.68 17.51 -8.81
C GLY A 54 0.64 17.98 -9.42
N THR A 55 1.36 18.82 -8.69
CA THR A 55 2.53 19.53 -9.18
C THR A 55 3.85 18.75 -9.09
N ILE A 56 3.80 17.53 -8.56
CA ILE A 56 5.03 16.82 -8.23
C ILE A 56 5.76 16.32 -9.48
N HIS A 57 5.01 16.19 -10.69
CA HIS A 57 5.60 15.30 -11.60
C HIS A 57 5.36 15.33 -13.04
N PRO A 58 4.65 16.17 -13.64
CA PRO A 58 4.37 16.04 -15.06
C PRO A 58 5.61 15.95 -15.95
N THR A 59 6.74 16.46 -15.45
CA THR A 59 8.03 16.44 -16.15
C THR A 59 9.01 15.40 -15.63
N SER A 60 8.63 14.61 -14.62
CA SER A 60 9.49 13.56 -14.09
C SER A 60 9.62 12.42 -15.09
N VAL A 61 10.85 12.08 -15.44
CA VAL A 61 11.16 10.92 -16.29
C VAL A 61 11.37 9.64 -15.47
N TRP A 62 11.33 9.74 -14.15
CA TRP A 62 11.56 8.59 -13.29
C TRP A 62 10.26 7.81 -13.07
N ASP A 63 10.20 6.64 -13.66
CA ASP A 63 9.05 5.73 -13.59
C ASP A 63 9.25 4.53 -12.65
N GLY A 64 10.39 4.43 -12.00
CA GLY A 64 10.70 3.36 -11.06
C GLY A 64 11.05 2.00 -11.66
N LYS A 65 10.86 1.79 -12.94
CA LYS A 65 10.99 0.46 -13.57
C LYS A 65 12.33 -0.22 -13.32
N TYR A 66 13.42 0.51 -13.37
CA TYR A 66 14.75 -0.03 -13.13
C TYR A 66 14.88 -0.52 -11.67
N THR A 67 14.50 0.32 -10.71
CA THR A 67 14.60 -0.02 -9.28
C THR A 67 13.63 -1.13 -8.90
N PHE A 68 12.43 -1.16 -9.48
CA PHE A 68 11.46 -2.22 -9.24
C PHE A 68 11.94 -3.57 -9.76
N LYS A 69 12.55 -3.59 -10.96
CA LYS A 69 13.14 -4.81 -11.48
C LYS A 69 14.22 -5.36 -10.55
N ASN A 70 15.14 -4.53 -10.08
CA ASN A 70 16.20 -4.95 -9.16
C ASN A 70 15.63 -5.46 -7.84
N THR A 71 14.59 -4.80 -7.33
CA THR A 71 13.89 -5.20 -6.10
C THR A 71 13.25 -6.58 -6.24
N VAL A 72 12.59 -6.85 -7.37
CA VAL A 72 11.98 -8.15 -7.69
C VAL A 72 13.05 -9.22 -7.86
N ASP A 73 14.11 -8.94 -8.62
CA ASP A 73 15.21 -9.88 -8.87
C ASP A 73 15.93 -10.28 -7.55
N ALA A 74 15.95 -9.36 -6.59
CA ALA A 74 16.50 -9.62 -5.25
C ALA A 74 15.50 -10.30 -4.30
N ASN A 75 14.26 -10.54 -4.71
CA ASN A 75 13.16 -11.02 -3.86
C ASN A 75 12.96 -10.18 -2.59
N MET A 76 13.21 -8.86 -2.67
CA MET A 76 13.02 -7.98 -1.52
C MET A 76 11.53 -7.77 -1.26
N PRO A 77 11.02 -8.06 -0.06
CA PRO A 77 9.65 -7.76 0.32
C PRO A 77 9.39 -6.26 0.33
N VAL A 78 8.29 -5.84 -0.26
CA VAL A 78 7.85 -4.44 -0.26
C VAL A 78 6.43 -4.35 0.29
N PHE A 79 6.17 -3.34 1.09
CA PHE A 79 4.86 -3.03 1.62
C PHE A 79 4.49 -1.58 1.26
N TRP A 80 3.64 -1.42 0.26
CA TRP A 80 3.17 -0.12 -0.19
C TRP A 80 2.02 0.36 0.67
N ILE A 81 2.10 1.60 1.17
CA ILE A 81 1.06 2.19 1.98
C ILE A 81 0.62 3.51 1.36
N ASN A 82 -0.69 3.68 1.21
CA ASN A 82 -1.29 4.93 0.77
C ASN A 82 -2.63 5.16 1.48
N VAL A 83 -3.20 6.34 1.31
CA VAL A 83 -4.54 6.69 1.78
C VAL A 83 -5.50 6.85 0.60
N SER A 84 -6.77 6.59 0.84
CA SER A 84 -7.75 6.56 -0.25
C SER A 84 -7.96 7.91 -0.93
N ASN A 85 -7.65 9.01 -0.27
CA ASN A 85 -7.85 10.38 -0.77
C ASN A 85 -6.53 11.15 -0.84
N ASP A 86 -5.42 10.49 -1.16
CA ASP A 86 -4.14 11.16 -1.38
C ASP A 86 -4.23 12.07 -2.62
N THR A 87 -3.85 13.33 -2.46
CA THR A 87 -3.92 14.34 -3.51
C THR A 87 -2.68 14.41 -4.38
N PHE A 88 -1.58 13.78 -3.95
CA PHE A 88 -0.30 13.80 -4.65
C PHE A 88 0.02 12.47 -5.31
N PHE A 89 -0.24 11.37 -4.62
CA PHE A 89 0.06 10.01 -5.10
C PHE A 89 -1.23 9.23 -5.27
N SER A 90 -1.68 9.10 -6.50
CA SER A 90 -2.92 8.41 -6.80
C SER A 90 -2.90 6.94 -6.36
N LEU A 91 -4.07 6.38 -6.08
CA LEU A 91 -4.20 4.94 -5.86
C LEU A 91 -3.78 4.12 -7.08
N HIS A 92 -3.96 4.66 -8.29
CA HIS A 92 -3.45 4.04 -9.52
C HIS A 92 -1.93 3.90 -9.50
N ALA A 93 -1.22 4.98 -9.14
CA ALA A 93 0.24 4.95 -9.08
C ALA A 93 0.73 3.95 -8.02
N THR A 94 0.11 3.92 -6.84
CA THR A 94 0.44 2.96 -5.78
C THR A 94 0.12 1.53 -6.19
N THR A 95 -1.05 1.29 -6.78
CA THR A 95 -1.43 -0.02 -7.31
C THR A 95 -0.44 -0.50 -8.35
N GLN A 96 -0.05 0.35 -9.30
CA GLN A 96 0.92 -0.01 -10.31
C GLN A 96 2.28 -0.40 -9.69
N CYS A 97 2.75 0.37 -8.71
CA CYS A 97 3.97 0.01 -7.97
C CYS A 97 3.85 -1.36 -7.28
N ALA A 98 2.73 -1.64 -6.63
CA ALA A 98 2.49 -2.92 -5.96
C ALA A 98 2.40 -4.09 -6.95
N LEU A 99 1.84 -3.87 -8.14
CA LEU A 99 1.80 -4.89 -9.20
C LEU A 99 3.18 -5.15 -9.79
N GLU A 100 3.95 -4.11 -10.10
CA GLU A 100 5.29 -4.21 -10.69
C GLU A 100 6.32 -4.82 -9.73
N THR A 101 6.12 -4.64 -8.43
CA THR A 101 6.97 -5.25 -7.40
C THR A 101 6.40 -6.55 -6.82
N ASN A 102 5.24 -7.00 -7.30
CA ASN A 102 4.51 -8.18 -6.77
C ASN A 102 4.38 -8.15 -5.24
N SER A 103 3.97 -7.01 -4.72
CA SER A 103 4.07 -6.68 -3.30
C SER A 103 2.71 -6.49 -2.63
N ASP A 104 2.75 -6.44 -1.32
CA ASP A 104 1.60 -6.13 -0.47
C ASP A 104 1.25 -4.64 -0.52
N VAL A 105 -0.03 -4.32 -0.30
CA VAL A 105 -0.53 -2.95 -0.27
C VAL A 105 -1.51 -2.73 0.86
N LEU A 106 -1.43 -1.58 1.50
CA LEU A 106 -2.44 -1.07 2.42
C LEU A 106 -2.97 0.27 1.92
N ILE A 107 -4.26 0.36 1.68
CA ILE A 107 -4.97 1.59 1.38
C ILE A 107 -5.80 1.98 2.61
N ILE A 108 -5.37 2.99 3.33
CA ILE A 108 -6.06 3.47 4.52
C ILE A 108 -7.25 4.32 4.07
N LEU A 109 -8.46 3.93 4.48
CA LEU A 109 -9.68 4.63 4.13
C LEU A 109 -9.74 6.00 4.82
N GLY A 110 -10.02 7.03 4.05
CA GLY A 110 -10.17 8.41 4.52
C GLY A 110 -8.85 9.17 4.53
N GLY A 111 -8.93 10.42 4.99
CA GLY A 111 -7.78 11.32 5.02
C GLY A 111 -7.25 11.73 3.65
N GLY A 112 -6.47 12.78 3.64
CA GLY A 112 -5.67 13.21 2.49
C GLY A 112 -4.19 12.96 2.75
N HIS A 113 -3.33 13.54 1.93
CA HIS A 113 -1.88 13.50 2.11
C HIS A 113 -1.47 14.20 3.41
N SER A 114 -1.42 13.47 4.50
CA SER A 114 -1.15 13.98 5.85
C SER A 114 -0.45 12.90 6.68
N GLN A 115 0.30 13.32 7.66
CA GLN A 115 0.96 12.41 8.62
C GLN A 115 0.05 12.00 9.79
N GLN A 116 -1.23 12.37 9.78
CA GLN A 116 -2.18 12.13 10.88
C GLN A 116 -3.13 10.97 10.55
N HIS A 117 -2.61 9.79 10.29
CA HIS A 117 -3.41 8.63 9.88
C HIS A 117 -3.42 7.47 10.86
N GLY A 118 -2.77 7.60 11.99
CA GLY A 118 -2.73 6.55 13.02
C GLY A 118 -4.04 6.39 13.77
N SER A 119 -4.19 5.29 14.49
CA SER A 119 -5.28 5.10 15.42
C SER A 119 -5.25 6.20 16.47
N GLY A 120 -6.36 6.95 16.57
CA GLY A 120 -6.44 8.11 17.46
C GLY A 120 -5.84 9.42 16.92
N GLY A 121 -5.43 9.50 15.64
CA GLY A 121 -4.88 10.73 15.04
C GLY A 121 -3.44 11.05 15.46
N THR A 122 -2.70 10.06 15.94
CA THR A 122 -1.31 10.22 16.40
C THR A 122 -0.29 10.30 15.27
N GLY A 123 -0.70 10.01 14.04
CA GLY A 123 0.21 9.94 12.87
C GLY A 123 0.91 8.60 12.71
N GLU A 124 0.71 7.67 13.63
CA GLU A 124 1.30 6.35 13.57
C GLU A 124 0.43 5.40 12.72
N ILE A 125 1.08 4.61 11.90
CA ILE A 125 0.46 3.51 11.15
C ILE A 125 0.95 2.23 11.81
N ASP A 126 0.09 1.60 12.59
CA ASP A 126 0.45 0.42 13.40
C ASP A 126 0.99 -0.72 12.55
N GLU A 127 0.49 -0.86 11.32
CA GLU A 127 0.93 -1.88 10.37
C GLU A 127 2.40 -1.73 9.94
N LEU A 128 2.98 -0.52 10.00
CA LEU A 128 4.42 -0.33 9.77
C LEU A 128 5.25 -1.05 10.83
N PHE A 129 4.87 -0.91 12.10
CA PHE A 129 5.58 -1.55 13.20
C PHE A 129 5.36 -3.06 13.20
N SER A 130 4.13 -3.49 12.97
CA SER A 130 3.80 -4.93 12.88
C SER A 130 4.55 -5.60 11.74
N TYR A 131 4.65 -4.95 10.57
CA TYR A 131 5.40 -5.48 9.43
C TYR A 131 6.90 -5.53 9.72
N ALA A 132 7.47 -4.46 10.28
CA ALA A 132 8.87 -4.44 10.66
C ALA A 132 9.21 -5.50 11.73
N ASP A 133 8.35 -5.68 12.72
CA ASP A 133 8.52 -6.72 13.74
C ASP A 133 8.43 -8.14 13.16
N HIS A 134 7.53 -8.38 12.21
CA HIS A 134 7.47 -9.63 11.46
C HIS A 134 8.79 -9.87 10.72
N MET A 135 9.24 -8.91 9.94
CA MET A 135 10.41 -9.05 9.07
C MET A 135 11.73 -9.15 9.83
N LEU A 136 11.86 -8.45 10.96
CA LEU A 136 13.14 -8.36 11.70
C LEU A 136 13.19 -9.27 12.92
N LYS A 137 12.06 -9.64 13.51
CA LYS A 137 12.00 -10.37 14.78
C LYS A 137 11.20 -11.66 14.70
N GLY A 138 10.62 -11.99 13.54
CA GLY A 138 9.73 -13.15 13.40
C GLY A 138 8.42 -13.01 14.15
N GLY A 139 7.94 -11.78 14.34
CA GLY A 139 6.62 -11.51 14.89
C GLY A 139 5.48 -12.08 14.01
N PRO A 140 4.21 -12.00 14.46
CA PRO A 140 3.08 -12.46 13.67
C PRO A 140 3.02 -11.80 12.29
N ALA A 141 2.74 -12.59 11.25
CA ALA A 141 2.57 -12.06 9.90
C ALA A 141 1.27 -11.25 9.79
N LEU A 142 1.30 -10.18 8.99
CA LEU A 142 0.09 -9.49 8.60
C LEU A 142 -0.75 -10.37 7.65
N PRO A 143 -2.07 -10.12 7.52
CA PRO A 143 -2.87 -10.81 6.51
C PRO A 143 -2.28 -10.67 5.12
N LYS A 144 -2.22 -11.77 4.37
CA LYS A 144 -1.72 -11.78 2.99
C LYS A 144 -2.86 -11.97 2.01
N LEU A 145 -2.95 -11.09 1.04
CA LEU A 145 -3.96 -11.11 -0.01
C LEU A 145 -3.32 -11.34 -1.37
N SER A 146 -3.88 -12.26 -2.16
CA SER A 146 -3.47 -12.35 -3.56
C SER A 146 -4.05 -11.20 -4.36
N LYS A 147 -3.48 -10.94 -5.53
CA LYS A 147 -4.05 -9.99 -6.49
C LYS A 147 -5.46 -10.42 -6.91
N ILE A 148 -6.30 -9.42 -7.23
CA ILE A 148 -7.68 -9.66 -7.67
C ILE A 148 -7.70 -10.25 -9.08
N SER A 149 -8.46 -11.33 -9.24
CA SER A 149 -8.96 -11.79 -10.53
C SER A 149 -10.39 -11.26 -10.72
N LEU A 150 -10.60 -10.45 -11.75
CA LEU A 150 -11.89 -9.82 -12.03
C LEU A 150 -12.59 -10.53 -13.18
N SER A 151 -13.85 -10.98 -12.95
CA SER A 151 -14.73 -11.53 -13.98
C SER A 151 -16.06 -10.79 -13.96
N GLY A 152 -16.28 -9.92 -14.93
CA GLY A 152 -17.39 -8.96 -14.90
C GLY A 152 -17.31 -8.10 -13.64
N ARG A 153 -18.29 -8.23 -12.75
CA ARG A 153 -18.33 -7.53 -11.46
C ARG A 153 -18.03 -8.43 -10.27
N THR A 154 -17.46 -9.60 -10.50
CA THR A 154 -17.04 -10.50 -9.43
C THR A 154 -15.53 -10.43 -9.28
N ALA A 155 -15.09 -9.91 -8.12
CA ALA A 155 -13.70 -9.89 -7.71
C ALA A 155 -13.38 -11.16 -6.91
N SER A 156 -12.33 -11.87 -7.26
CA SER A 156 -11.89 -13.09 -6.58
C SER A 156 -10.42 -12.99 -6.21
N PHE A 157 -10.10 -13.36 -4.97
CA PHE A 157 -8.74 -13.37 -4.44
C PHE A 157 -8.63 -14.42 -3.31
N THR A 158 -7.43 -14.66 -2.82
CA THR A 158 -7.18 -15.47 -1.62
C THR A 158 -6.74 -14.60 -0.46
N CYS A 159 -7.09 -15.00 0.75
CA CYS A 159 -6.66 -14.37 1.98
C CYS A 159 -6.09 -15.41 2.94
N GLU A 160 -4.89 -15.16 3.42
CA GLU A 160 -4.24 -15.91 4.49
C GLU A 160 -4.09 -14.99 5.69
N ALA A 161 -4.42 -15.47 6.90
CA ALA A 161 -4.27 -14.73 8.15
C ALA A 161 -4.09 -15.72 9.30
N GLU A 162 -2.88 -15.82 9.83
CA GLU A 162 -2.55 -16.75 10.92
C GLU A 162 -3.40 -16.50 12.18
N ALA A 163 -3.59 -15.24 12.53
CA ALA A 163 -4.44 -14.85 13.66
C ALA A 163 -5.95 -15.05 13.39
N GLY A 164 -6.33 -15.36 12.15
CA GLY A 164 -7.70 -15.31 11.67
C GLY A 164 -8.18 -13.88 11.46
N LEU A 165 -9.30 -13.72 10.76
CA LEU A 165 -9.89 -12.41 10.48
C LEU A 165 -10.93 -12.02 11.53
N GLU A 166 -10.96 -10.73 11.85
CA GLU A 166 -12.01 -10.09 12.66
C GLU A 166 -13.00 -9.34 11.78
N LYS A 167 -12.50 -8.68 10.72
CA LYS A 167 -13.32 -7.85 9.84
C LYS A 167 -12.89 -8.01 8.39
N ALA A 168 -13.87 -7.91 7.50
CA ALA A 168 -13.62 -7.76 6.07
C ALA A 168 -14.66 -6.80 5.49
N ARG A 169 -14.28 -5.94 4.54
CA ARG A 169 -15.21 -5.00 3.90
C ARG A 169 -14.80 -4.68 2.47
N LEU A 170 -15.79 -4.58 1.62
CA LEU A 170 -15.68 -3.97 0.31
C LEU A 170 -15.76 -2.45 0.47
N ILE A 171 -14.83 -1.74 -0.13
CA ILE A 171 -14.78 -0.28 -0.14
C ILE A 171 -14.82 0.15 -1.60
N TYR A 172 -15.80 0.95 -1.97
CA TYR A 172 -15.98 1.37 -3.36
C TYR A 172 -16.44 2.83 -3.46
N ASN A 173 -16.20 3.41 -4.62
CA ASN A 173 -16.72 4.73 -5.00
C ASN A 173 -17.58 4.64 -6.26
N THR A 174 -18.42 5.64 -6.50
CA THR A 174 -19.34 5.72 -7.64
C THR A 174 -18.95 6.78 -8.66
N THR A 175 -17.88 7.52 -8.43
CA THR A 175 -17.44 8.63 -9.28
C THR A 175 -16.09 8.38 -9.96
N GLY A 176 -15.41 7.27 -9.62
CA GLY A 176 -13.98 7.12 -9.89
C GLY A 176 -13.16 7.99 -8.95
N MET A 177 -11.85 8.01 -9.14
CA MET A 177 -10.98 8.88 -8.34
C MET A 177 -11.14 10.33 -8.76
N VAL A 178 -11.46 11.19 -7.81
CA VAL A 178 -11.59 12.64 -7.99
C VAL A 178 -10.45 13.32 -7.28
N TYR A 179 -9.59 13.96 -8.03
CA TYR A 179 -8.44 14.69 -7.51
C TYR A 179 -8.72 16.19 -7.51
N GLY A 180 -8.33 16.86 -6.44
CA GLY A 180 -8.44 18.32 -6.36
C GLY A 180 -7.49 19.03 -7.34
N ASN A 181 -7.83 20.26 -7.69
CA ASN A 181 -7.03 21.10 -8.57
C ASN A 181 -5.91 21.82 -7.79
N GLY A 182 -4.72 21.29 -7.81
CA GLY A 182 -3.53 21.94 -7.27
C GLY A 182 -2.96 21.29 -5.99
N ALA A 183 -1.76 21.70 -5.64
CA ALA A 183 -1.05 21.21 -4.46
C ALA A 183 -1.83 21.54 -3.18
N GLY A 184 -2.06 20.52 -2.36
CA GLY A 184 -2.75 20.65 -1.07
C GLY A 184 -4.28 20.64 -1.13
N SER A 185 -4.91 20.56 -2.32
CA SER A 185 -6.35 20.30 -2.39
C SER A 185 -6.63 18.82 -2.08
N GLN A 186 -7.55 18.55 -1.17
CA GLN A 186 -7.90 17.18 -0.83
C GLN A 186 -8.70 16.53 -1.97
N ALA A 187 -8.46 15.25 -2.23
CA ALA A 187 -9.33 14.48 -3.09
C ALA A 187 -10.74 14.43 -2.50
N THR A 188 -11.73 14.59 -3.35
CA THR A 188 -13.15 14.65 -2.95
C THR A 188 -13.87 13.34 -3.21
N THR A 189 -13.15 12.25 -3.44
CA THR A 189 -13.75 10.93 -3.64
C THR A 189 -14.48 10.47 -2.38
N GLU A 190 -15.77 10.23 -2.53
CA GLU A 190 -16.59 9.64 -1.48
C GLU A 190 -16.56 8.11 -1.57
N TRP A 191 -16.37 7.48 -0.43
CA TRP A 191 -16.25 6.03 -0.32
C TRP A 191 -17.43 5.44 0.43
N THR A 192 -17.97 4.37 -0.12
CA THR A 192 -19.00 3.54 0.52
C THR A 192 -18.36 2.24 0.99
N THR A 193 -18.72 1.80 2.20
CA THR A 193 -18.26 0.54 2.78
C THR A 193 -19.40 -0.46 2.90
N VAL A 194 -19.12 -1.72 2.58
CA VAL A 194 -20.05 -2.84 2.75
C VAL A 194 -19.31 -3.93 3.52
N ASP A 195 -19.85 -4.31 4.68
CA ASP A 195 -19.27 -5.39 5.47
C ASP A 195 -19.41 -6.73 4.75
N LEU A 196 -18.35 -7.51 4.79
CA LEU A 196 -18.26 -8.86 4.23
C LEU A 196 -18.11 -9.87 5.38
N ASN A 197 -18.46 -11.12 5.11
CA ASN A 197 -18.17 -12.20 6.06
C ASN A 197 -16.63 -12.41 6.14
N PRO A 198 -15.98 -12.18 7.30
CA PRO A 198 -14.55 -12.35 7.45
C PRO A 198 -14.19 -13.85 7.41
N LYS A 199 -13.43 -14.25 6.39
CA LYS A 199 -12.95 -15.63 6.23
C LYS A 199 -11.60 -15.66 5.51
N THR A 200 -10.83 -16.67 5.78
CA THR A 200 -9.60 -17.00 5.04
C THR A 200 -9.87 -17.92 3.85
N GLY A 201 -8.88 -18.15 3.02
CA GLY A 201 -8.98 -18.94 1.81
C GLY A 201 -9.50 -18.16 0.61
N LYS A 202 -10.20 -18.81 -0.29
CA LYS A 202 -10.75 -18.18 -1.51
C LYS A 202 -11.97 -17.31 -1.17
N ILE A 203 -11.91 -16.07 -1.58
CA ILE A 203 -12.96 -15.05 -1.39
C ILE A 203 -13.44 -14.59 -2.77
N SER A 204 -14.75 -14.46 -2.91
CA SER A 204 -15.38 -13.85 -4.09
C SER A 204 -16.38 -12.80 -3.62
N VAL A 205 -16.27 -11.59 -4.17
CA VAL A 205 -17.07 -10.43 -3.80
C VAL A 205 -17.77 -9.89 -5.04
N SER A 206 -19.08 -9.71 -4.96
CA SER A 206 -19.84 -9.02 -6.00
C SER A 206 -19.72 -7.51 -5.79
N VAL A 207 -19.14 -6.81 -6.75
CA VAL A 207 -18.96 -5.35 -6.71
C VAL A 207 -20.24 -4.69 -7.27
N PRO A 208 -20.84 -3.70 -6.57
CA PRO A 208 -22.06 -3.03 -7.00
C PRO A 208 -21.99 -2.49 -8.44
N ALA A 209 -23.12 -2.55 -9.15
CA ALA A 209 -23.17 -2.13 -10.56
C ALA A 209 -22.80 -0.66 -10.79
N ASN A 210 -23.09 0.20 -9.81
CA ASN A 210 -22.75 1.62 -9.84
C ASN A 210 -21.33 1.95 -9.34
N ALA A 211 -20.57 0.96 -8.85
CA ALA A 211 -19.18 1.20 -8.44
C ALA A 211 -18.32 1.53 -9.66
N LYS A 212 -17.51 2.58 -9.52
CA LYS A 212 -16.49 2.99 -10.51
C LYS A 212 -15.11 2.48 -10.11
N GLY A 213 -14.81 2.46 -8.83
CA GLY A 213 -13.57 1.91 -8.32
C GLY A 213 -13.78 1.22 -6.97
N PHE A 214 -12.91 0.27 -6.62
CA PHE A 214 -13.06 -0.50 -5.39
C PHE A 214 -11.73 -1.13 -4.95
N TYR A 215 -11.70 -1.51 -3.69
CA TYR A 215 -10.73 -2.43 -3.09
C TYR A 215 -11.40 -3.16 -1.93
N VAL A 216 -10.75 -4.22 -1.44
CA VAL A 216 -11.23 -4.96 -0.26
C VAL A 216 -10.21 -4.77 0.86
N GLU A 217 -10.71 -4.48 2.05
CA GLU A 217 -9.92 -4.40 3.28
C GLU A 217 -10.25 -5.59 4.17
N VAL A 218 -9.25 -6.17 4.78
CA VAL A 218 -9.38 -7.14 5.87
C VAL A 218 -8.64 -6.64 7.11
N THR A 219 -9.15 -7.02 8.29
CA THR A 219 -8.51 -6.77 9.58
C THR A 219 -8.40 -8.10 10.30
N ASP A 220 -7.21 -8.44 10.77
CA ASP A 220 -6.99 -9.64 11.57
C ASP A 220 -7.34 -9.42 13.05
N LYS A 221 -7.28 -10.48 13.85
CA LYS A 221 -7.53 -10.41 15.29
C LYS A 221 -6.45 -9.66 16.07
N ASN A 222 -5.28 -9.43 15.46
CA ASN A 222 -4.23 -8.57 16.00
C ASN A 222 -4.44 -7.09 15.64
N LYS A 223 -5.54 -6.75 14.96
CA LYS A 223 -5.92 -5.41 14.48
C LYS A 223 -5.10 -4.90 13.29
N ASN A 224 -4.28 -5.72 12.67
CA ASN A 224 -3.58 -5.34 11.45
C ASN A 224 -4.53 -5.34 10.27
N ARG A 225 -4.53 -4.24 9.51
CA ARG A 225 -5.29 -4.09 8.26
C ARG A 225 -4.40 -4.42 7.07
N MET A 226 -4.99 -5.02 6.07
CA MET A 226 -4.40 -5.19 4.75
C MET A 226 -5.46 -4.99 3.68
N THR A 227 -5.06 -4.59 2.48
CA THR A 227 -6.01 -4.40 1.38
C THR A 227 -5.57 -5.14 0.13
N THR A 228 -6.53 -5.39 -0.74
CA THR A 228 -6.22 -5.66 -2.15
C THR A 228 -5.74 -4.37 -2.82
N GLU A 229 -5.22 -4.48 -4.03
CA GLU A 229 -5.01 -3.35 -4.92
C GLU A 229 -6.34 -2.64 -5.24
N TYR A 230 -6.26 -1.35 -5.59
CA TYR A 230 -7.39 -0.58 -6.09
C TYR A 230 -7.61 -0.86 -7.59
N LEU A 231 -8.85 -1.15 -7.96
CA LEU A 231 -9.25 -1.37 -9.36
C LEU A 231 -10.38 -0.43 -9.76
N GLU A 232 -10.40 -0.01 -11.01
CA GLU A 232 -11.48 0.77 -11.62
C GLU A 232 -12.16 0.03 -12.77
N PHE A 233 -13.46 0.33 -12.93
CA PHE A 233 -14.25 -0.06 -14.07
C PHE A 233 -14.31 1.09 -15.09
N HIS A 234 -13.94 0.81 -16.30
CA HIS A 234 -13.98 1.73 -17.44
C HIS A 234 -15.21 1.51 -18.33
#